data_966e062ecda21c91937c0e26b1d4c9d2
#
_entry.id   966e062ecda21c91937c0e26b1d4c9d2
#
_cell.length_a   1.000
_cell.length_b   1.000
_cell.length_c   1.000
_cell.angle_alpha   90.00
_cell.angle_beta   90.00
_cell.angle_gamma   90.00
#
_symmetry.space_group_name_H-M   'P 1'
#
loop_
_entity.id
_entity.type
_entity.pdbx_description
1 polymer ?
#
loop_
_entity_poly.entity_id
_entity_poly.type
_entity_poly.pdbx_seq_one_letter_code
_entity_poly.pdbx_strand_id
1 'polypeptide(L)'
;MKKLDNPQQAIYEYIQAYYKENGFPPSVREIGQAVGLRSTATVHTHLKNMEQKGMLTRDPSKQRALILTQQDEEEPAAKVAASAAVDAQKVPLIGKVAAGVPILAVEQIEDNIAVPSVLLHGRFGDETYLLRVQGDSMVNAGIHDGDLLLVDRSIRFEDGDIVVARTEEETVTVKRIYREKDGVRLQPENELYSPIFVPYDKVEIAGKVIGLMRRF
;
A
#
# COMPACT_ATOMS: atom_id res chain seq x y z
N MET A 1 -3.53 10.97 -43.53
CA MET A 1 -4.00 10.66 -42.19
C MET A 1 -4.15 9.13 -42.08
N LYS A 2 -3.28 8.42 -41.34
CA LYS A 2 -3.43 6.98 -41.11
C LYS A 2 -4.68 6.76 -40.24
N LYS A 3 -5.66 6.04 -40.76
CA LYS A 3 -6.80 5.55 -40.00
C LYS A 3 -6.23 4.56 -38.97
N LEU A 4 -6.40 4.81 -37.68
CA LEU A 4 -6.05 3.86 -36.64
C LEU A 4 -6.94 2.62 -36.82
N ASP A 5 -6.36 1.46 -37.08
CA ASP A 5 -7.08 0.21 -37.29
C ASP A 5 -7.85 -0.26 -36.05
N ASN A 6 -7.43 0.16 -34.85
CA ASN A 6 -8.15 -0.07 -33.59
C ASN A 6 -7.96 1.09 -32.61
N PRO A 7 -8.86 2.10 -32.59
CA PRO A 7 -8.77 3.25 -31.66
C PRO A 7 -8.83 2.85 -30.17
N GLN A 8 -9.51 1.76 -29.83
CA GLN A 8 -9.62 1.29 -28.45
C GLN A 8 -8.29 0.73 -27.95
N GLN A 9 -7.60 -0.03 -28.79
CA GLN A 9 -6.27 -0.56 -28.46
C GLN A 9 -5.24 0.58 -28.27
N ALA A 10 -5.23 1.56 -29.15
CA ALA A 10 -4.33 2.71 -29.04
C ALA A 10 -4.60 3.53 -27.74
N ILE A 11 -5.87 3.68 -27.36
CA ILE A 11 -6.27 4.33 -26.12
C ILE A 11 -5.76 3.52 -24.91
N TYR A 12 -5.92 2.21 -24.93
CA TYR A 12 -5.49 1.28 -23.87
C TYR A 12 -3.98 1.38 -23.64
N GLU A 13 -3.20 1.22 -24.70
CA GLU A 13 -1.73 1.27 -24.67
C GLU A 13 -1.21 2.63 -24.15
N TYR A 14 -1.84 3.73 -24.59
CA TYR A 14 -1.48 5.06 -24.13
C TYR A 14 -1.77 5.24 -22.63
N ILE A 15 -2.94 4.81 -22.14
CA ILE A 15 -3.29 4.92 -20.73
C ILE A 15 -2.31 4.08 -19.88
N GLN A 16 -1.96 2.89 -20.34
CA GLN A 16 -1.01 2.00 -19.65
C GLN A 16 0.39 2.62 -19.55
N ALA A 17 0.90 3.15 -20.67
CA ALA A 17 2.21 3.80 -20.72
C ALA A 17 2.25 5.05 -19.84
N TYR A 18 1.23 5.89 -19.93
CA TYR A 18 1.12 7.12 -19.13
C TYR A 18 1.04 6.83 -17.63
N TYR A 19 0.26 5.83 -17.24
CA TYR A 19 0.14 5.44 -15.85
C TYR A 19 1.46 4.91 -15.28
N LYS A 20 2.20 4.12 -16.07
CA LYS A 20 3.52 3.61 -15.69
C LYS A 20 4.55 4.73 -15.47
N GLU A 21 4.48 5.78 -16.26
CA GLU A 21 5.44 6.90 -16.22
C GLU A 21 5.09 7.94 -15.15
N ASN A 22 3.78 8.22 -14.94
CA ASN A 22 3.32 9.34 -14.12
C ASN A 22 2.66 8.93 -12.80
N GLY A 23 2.31 7.62 -12.60
CA GLY A 23 1.66 7.12 -11.39
C GLY A 23 0.16 7.46 -11.27
N PHE A 24 -0.43 8.14 -12.25
CA PHE A 24 -1.85 8.48 -12.31
C PHE A 24 -2.37 8.44 -13.75
N PRO A 25 -3.69 8.24 -13.96
CA PRO A 25 -4.26 8.12 -15.28
C PRO A 25 -4.29 9.48 -16.03
N PRO A 26 -4.17 9.46 -17.38
CA PRO A 26 -4.27 10.66 -18.20
C PRO A 26 -5.70 11.20 -18.22
N SER A 27 -5.84 12.52 -18.48
CA SER A 27 -7.13 13.13 -18.70
C SER A 27 -7.70 12.73 -20.08
N VAL A 28 -9.02 12.82 -20.24
CA VAL A 28 -9.70 12.58 -21.54
C VAL A 28 -9.13 13.43 -22.67
N ARG A 29 -8.64 14.63 -22.35
CA ARG A 29 -8.05 15.55 -23.33
C ARG A 29 -6.66 15.06 -23.77
N GLU A 30 -5.84 14.60 -22.85
CA GLU A 30 -4.52 14.02 -23.13
C GLU A 30 -4.66 12.74 -23.94
N ILE A 31 -5.61 11.86 -23.59
CA ILE A 31 -5.93 10.67 -24.40
C ILE A 31 -6.28 11.06 -25.83
N GLY A 32 -7.20 12.03 -26.00
CA GLY A 32 -7.62 12.49 -27.32
C GLY A 32 -6.44 13.02 -28.16
N GLN A 33 -5.56 13.82 -27.57
CA GLN A 33 -4.38 14.36 -28.23
C GLN A 33 -3.40 13.24 -28.64
N ALA A 34 -3.13 12.30 -27.76
CA ALA A 34 -2.19 11.22 -28.01
C ALA A 34 -2.64 10.27 -29.13
N VAL A 35 -3.93 9.93 -29.17
CA VAL A 35 -4.48 9.01 -30.17
C VAL A 35 -5.09 9.73 -31.41
N GLY A 36 -4.91 11.05 -31.53
CA GLY A 36 -5.34 11.83 -32.69
C GLY A 36 -6.86 12.04 -32.78
N LEU A 37 -7.61 11.90 -31.71
CA LEU A 37 -9.05 12.12 -31.66
C LEU A 37 -9.34 13.59 -31.30
N ARG A 38 -9.97 14.33 -32.20
CA ARG A 38 -10.25 15.77 -32.04
C ARG A 38 -11.40 16.09 -31.07
N SER A 39 -12.32 15.15 -30.85
CA SER A 39 -13.50 15.32 -30.00
C SER A 39 -13.38 14.53 -28.69
N THR A 40 -13.48 15.24 -27.58
CA THR A 40 -13.58 14.59 -26.26
C THR A 40 -14.81 13.68 -26.11
N ALA A 41 -15.90 13.99 -26.82
CA ALA A 41 -17.10 13.13 -26.88
C ALA A 41 -16.79 11.78 -27.51
N THR A 42 -15.95 11.74 -28.56
CA THR A 42 -15.51 10.48 -29.19
C THR A 42 -14.64 9.66 -28.24
N VAL A 43 -13.73 10.31 -27.51
CA VAL A 43 -12.92 9.63 -26.49
C VAL A 43 -13.81 9.04 -25.39
N HIS A 44 -14.78 9.79 -24.90
CA HIS A 44 -15.76 9.29 -23.91
C HIS A 44 -16.54 8.07 -24.42
N THR A 45 -16.96 8.06 -25.69
CA THR A 45 -17.64 6.92 -26.30
C THR A 45 -16.73 5.67 -26.32
N HIS A 46 -15.46 5.83 -26.72
CA HIS A 46 -14.50 4.74 -26.70
C HIS A 46 -14.24 4.22 -25.29
N LEU A 47 -14.02 5.09 -24.31
CA LEU A 47 -13.82 4.71 -22.92
C LEU A 47 -15.03 3.96 -22.34
N LYS A 48 -16.25 4.41 -22.63
CA LYS A 48 -17.48 3.72 -22.22
C LYS A 48 -17.61 2.33 -22.85
N ASN A 49 -17.28 2.19 -24.12
CA ASN A 49 -17.27 0.88 -24.80
C ASN A 49 -16.18 -0.05 -24.24
N MET A 50 -15.02 0.48 -23.87
CA MET A 50 -13.94 -0.29 -23.22
C MET A 50 -14.34 -0.72 -21.81
N GLU A 51 -15.04 0.13 -21.08
CA GLU A 51 -15.63 -0.19 -19.77
C GLU A 51 -16.66 -1.32 -19.87
N GLN A 52 -17.56 -1.27 -20.86
CA GLN A 52 -18.52 -2.33 -21.13
C GLN A 52 -17.86 -3.67 -21.53
N LYS A 53 -16.70 -3.61 -22.15
CA LYS A 53 -15.89 -4.81 -22.52
C LYS A 53 -14.98 -5.30 -21.38
N GLY A 54 -15.02 -4.65 -20.23
CA GLY A 54 -14.18 -5.01 -19.08
C GLY A 54 -12.69 -4.68 -19.24
N MET A 55 -12.31 -3.88 -20.25
CA MET A 55 -10.92 -3.48 -20.50
C MET A 55 -10.43 -2.39 -19.53
N LEU A 56 -11.35 -1.64 -18.94
CA LEU A 56 -11.07 -0.62 -17.92
C LEU A 56 -12.28 -0.46 -16.99
N THR A 57 -12.02 0.04 -15.78
CA THR A 57 -13.06 0.34 -14.78
C THR A 57 -12.93 1.79 -14.34
N ARG A 58 -14.06 2.45 -14.04
CA ARG A 58 -14.08 3.78 -13.46
C ARG A 58 -14.40 3.69 -11.97
N ASP A 59 -13.66 4.42 -11.15
CA ASP A 59 -14.02 4.63 -9.77
C ASP A 59 -15.09 5.75 -9.68
N PRO A 60 -16.33 5.44 -9.28
CA PRO A 60 -17.40 6.43 -9.20
C PRO A 60 -17.16 7.49 -8.11
N SER A 61 -16.25 7.25 -7.18
CA SER A 61 -15.90 8.17 -6.08
C SER A 61 -14.85 9.21 -6.46
N LYS A 62 -14.16 9.03 -7.61
CA LYS A 62 -13.08 9.92 -8.06
C LYS A 62 -13.32 10.38 -9.49
N GLN A 63 -13.46 11.67 -9.72
CA GLN A 63 -13.74 12.28 -11.02
C GLN A 63 -12.74 11.97 -12.15
N ARG A 64 -11.62 11.25 -11.89
CA ARG A 64 -10.53 10.98 -12.84
C ARG A 64 -9.89 9.59 -12.76
N ALA A 65 -10.50 8.64 -12.08
CA ALA A 65 -9.88 7.31 -11.93
C ALA A 65 -10.31 6.35 -13.04
N LEU A 66 -9.46 6.19 -14.05
CA LEU A 66 -9.48 5.11 -15.02
C LEU A 66 -8.53 4.01 -14.52
N ILE A 67 -9.03 2.80 -14.28
CA ILE A 67 -8.24 1.64 -13.88
C ILE A 67 -8.23 0.66 -15.06
N LEU A 68 -7.05 0.27 -15.55
CA LEU A 68 -6.89 -0.73 -16.60
C LEU A 68 -7.03 -2.13 -16.00
N THR A 69 -7.86 -2.97 -16.64
CA THR A 69 -7.92 -4.39 -16.31
C THR A 69 -6.87 -5.11 -17.16
N GLN A 70 -5.81 -5.66 -16.54
CA GLN A 70 -4.82 -6.48 -17.24
C GLN A 70 -5.48 -7.79 -17.68
N GLN A 71 -5.43 -8.07 -18.98
CA GLN A 71 -5.66 -9.40 -19.52
C GLN A 71 -4.30 -10.10 -19.62
N ASP A 72 -3.95 -10.90 -18.63
CA ASP A 72 -2.97 -11.97 -18.81
C ASP A 72 -3.73 -13.23 -19.24
N GLU A 73 -3.31 -13.81 -20.37
CA GLU A 73 -3.90 -15.00 -20.99
C GLU A 73 -3.59 -16.27 -20.18
N GLU A 74 -4.57 -17.24 -20.25
CA GLU A 74 -4.55 -18.64 -19.78
C GLU A 74 -4.86 -18.84 -18.27
N GLU A 75 -5.89 -19.58 -17.86
CA GLU A 75 -6.66 -20.75 -18.34
C GLU A 75 -8.11 -20.80 -17.77
N PRO A 76 -9.03 -21.62 -18.32
CA PRO A 76 -10.44 -21.62 -17.91
C PRO A 76 -10.76 -22.68 -16.86
N ALA A 77 -11.06 -22.28 -15.65
CA ALA A 77 -11.86 -23.13 -14.76
C ALA A 77 -12.66 -22.31 -13.70
N ALA A 78 -13.96 -22.58 -13.72
CA ALA A 78 -14.94 -22.31 -12.66
C ALA A 78 -15.44 -20.88 -12.48
N LYS A 79 -16.53 -20.57 -13.19
CA LYS A 79 -17.58 -19.61 -12.77
C LYS A 79 -18.09 -19.98 -11.39
N VAL A 80 -17.71 -19.23 -10.36
CA VAL A 80 -18.51 -19.09 -9.12
C VAL A 80 -18.42 -17.64 -8.67
N ALA A 81 -19.61 -16.98 -8.66
CA ALA A 81 -19.97 -15.76 -7.96
C ALA A 81 -19.01 -14.54 -8.14
N ALA A 82 -19.43 -13.59 -8.98
CA ALA A 82 -19.00 -12.20 -8.93
C ALA A 82 -19.45 -11.55 -7.60
N SER A 83 -18.71 -11.81 -6.55
CA SER A 83 -18.63 -10.98 -5.36
C SER A 83 -17.59 -9.91 -5.67
N ALA A 84 -17.91 -8.64 -5.44
CA ALA A 84 -17.09 -7.47 -5.66
C ALA A 84 -15.61 -7.80 -5.43
N ALA A 85 -14.79 -7.71 -6.47
CA ALA A 85 -13.35 -7.86 -6.34
C ALA A 85 -12.88 -6.75 -5.39
N VAL A 86 -12.57 -7.11 -4.17
CA VAL A 86 -11.96 -6.20 -3.21
C VAL A 86 -10.60 -5.87 -3.80
N ASP A 87 -10.42 -4.62 -4.20
CA ASP A 87 -9.11 -4.13 -4.63
C ASP A 87 -8.12 -4.35 -3.48
N ALA A 88 -7.16 -5.23 -3.69
CA ALA A 88 -6.20 -5.64 -2.68
C ALA A 88 -4.77 -5.52 -3.22
N GLN A 89 -3.90 -4.98 -2.41
CA GLN A 89 -2.48 -4.82 -2.73
C GLN A 89 -1.65 -5.88 -2.01
N LYS A 90 -0.63 -6.41 -2.67
CA LYS A 90 0.36 -7.27 -2.04
C LYS A 90 1.29 -6.42 -1.18
N VAL A 91 1.27 -6.68 0.12
CA VAL A 91 2.08 -6.00 1.13
C VAL A 91 3.08 -7.02 1.70
N PRO A 92 4.39 -6.73 1.71
CA PRO A 92 5.39 -7.64 2.23
C PRO A 92 5.19 -7.86 3.73
N LEU A 93 5.22 -9.14 4.15
CA LEU A 93 5.25 -9.54 5.56
C LEU A 93 6.69 -9.71 5.99
N ILE A 94 7.08 -8.94 7.00
CA ILE A 94 8.37 -9.03 7.65
C ILE A 94 8.24 -9.92 8.88
N GLY A 95 9.01 -11.00 8.92
CA GLY A 95 8.97 -11.95 10.01
C GLY A 95 9.97 -11.61 11.10
N LYS A 96 11.24 -11.88 10.84
CA LYS A 96 12.33 -11.58 11.77
C LYS A 96 13.16 -10.45 11.20
N VAL A 97 13.38 -9.42 12.00
CA VAL A 97 14.28 -8.33 11.62
C VAL A 97 15.68 -8.69 12.11
N ALA A 98 16.59 -8.96 11.17
CA ALA A 98 17.98 -9.21 11.49
C ALA A 98 18.73 -7.90 11.75
N ALA A 99 19.70 -7.97 12.64
CA ALA A 99 20.60 -6.89 12.99
C ALA A 99 21.38 -6.35 11.76
N GLY A 100 21.52 -5.04 11.65
CA GLY A 100 22.31 -4.38 10.60
C GLY A 100 21.72 -4.41 9.19
N VAL A 101 20.55 -5.01 8.98
CA VAL A 101 19.89 -5.13 7.68
C VAL A 101 18.66 -4.22 7.62
N PRO A 102 18.42 -3.48 6.52
CA PRO A 102 17.19 -2.70 6.35
C PRO A 102 15.94 -3.57 6.51
N ILE A 103 14.91 -3.05 7.19
CA ILE A 103 13.68 -3.82 7.50
C ILE A 103 13.02 -4.40 6.24
N LEU A 104 13.07 -3.69 5.12
CA LEU A 104 12.53 -4.18 3.83
C LEU A 104 13.58 -4.90 2.97
N ALA A 105 14.67 -5.37 3.53
CA ALA A 105 15.58 -6.23 2.77
C ALA A 105 14.86 -7.52 2.35
N VAL A 106 15.11 -7.96 1.14
CA VAL A 106 14.45 -9.16 0.55
C VAL A 106 14.60 -10.40 1.45
N GLU A 107 15.71 -10.49 2.17
CA GLU A 107 16.03 -11.58 3.10
C GLU A 107 15.12 -11.63 4.35
N GLN A 108 14.38 -10.56 4.64
CA GLN A 108 13.46 -10.46 5.79
C GLN A 108 12.00 -10.66 5.40
N ILE A 109 11.68 -10.70 4.10
CA ILE A 109 10.32 -10.89 3.61
C ILE A 109 9.98 -12.38 3.70
N GLU A 110 9.06 -12.73 4.61
CA GLU A 110 8.54 -14.09 4.75
C GLU A 110 7.49 -14.42 3.68
N ASP A 111 6.63 -13.46 3.35
CA ASP A 111 5.49 -13.64 2.44
C ASP A 111 5.00 -12.30 1.91
N ASN A 112 4.07 -12.33 0.96
CA ASN A 112 3.33 -11.17 0.49
C ASN A 112 1.83 -11.41 0.71
N ILE A 113 1.23 -10.59 1.56
CA ILE A 113 -0.18 -10.74 1.94
C ILE A 113 -1.03 -9.73 1.18
N ALA A 114 -2.15 -10.20 0.63
CA ALA A 114 -3.14 -9.33 -0.01
C ALA A 114 -3.90 -8.54 1.06
N VAL A 115 -3.68 -7.22 1.10
CA VAL A 115 -4.35 -6.30 2.02
C VAL A 115 -5.34 -5.45 1.23
N PRO A 116 -6.63 -5.38 1.64
CA PRO A 116 -7.61 -4.53 0.98
C PRO A 116 -7.16 -3.07 0.91
N SER A 117 -7.26 -2.46 -0.28
CA SER A 117 -6.79 -1.08 -0.51
C SER A 117 -7.47 -0.05 0.40
N VAL A 118 -8.69 -0.35 0.88
CA VAL A 118 -9.41 0.49 1.86
C VAL A 118 -8.64 0.62 3.18
N LEU A 119 -7.91 -0.40 3.60
CA LEU A 119 -7.07 -0.37 4.82
C LEU A 119 -5.76 0.40 4.61
N LEU A 120 -5.33 0.54 3.36
CA LEU A 120 -4.15 1.29 2.97
C LEU A 120 -4.42 2.80 2.80
N HIS A 121 -5.68 3.26 3.01
CA HIS A 121 -6.10 4.66 2.89
C HIS A 121 -5.67 5.31 1.55
N GLY A 122 -5.69 4.54 0.45
CA GLY A 122 -5.28 5.01 -0.89
C GLY A 122 -3.77 5.21 -1.04
N ARG A 123 -2.97 4.67 -0.13
CA ARG A 123 -1.50 4.68 -0.20
C ARG A 123 -1.05 3.44 -0.95
N PHE A 124 -0.45 3.69 -2.08
CA PHE A 124 0.08 2.66 -2.97
C PHE A 124 1.58 2.85 -3.03
N GLY A 125 2.36 1.82 -2.72
CA GLY A 125 3.81 1.87 -2.88
C GLY A 125 4.58 0.98 -1.91
N ASP A 126 5.90 0.96 -2.09
CA ASP A 126 6.87 0.15 -1.35
C ASP A 126 7.12 0.63 0.09
N GLU A 127 6.36 1.64 0.55
CA GLU A 127 6.54 2.25 1.88
C GLU A 127 5.71 1.56 2.98
N THR A 128 4.84 0.60 2.60
CA THR A 128 3.98 -0.11 3.56
C THR A 128 4.41 -1.57 3.69
N TYR A 129 4.48 -2.07 4.91
CA TYR A 129 4.77 -3.46 5.21
C TYR A 129 3.94 -4.00 6.36
N LEU A 130 3.85 -5.30 6.46
CA LEU A 130 3.29 -6.01 7.61
C LEU A 130 4.42 -6.49 8.52
N LEU A 131 4.24 -6.31 9.82
CA LEU A 131 5.14 -6.82 10.85
C LEU A 131 4.39 -7.79 11.76
N ARG A 132 4.96 -8.98 11.97
CA ARG A 132 4.44 -9.94 12.95
C ARG A 132 4.87 -9.53 14.34
N VAL A 133 3.89 -9.35 15.23
CA VAL A 133 4.12 -9.03 16.64
C VAL A 133 4.69 -10.24 17.37
N GLN A 134 5.69 -10.00 18.21
CA GLN A 134 6.22 -10.96 19.16
C GLN A 134 6.17 -10.37 20.57
N GLY A 135 5.58 -11.11 21.50
CA GLY A 135 5.43 -10.71 22.90
C GLY A 135 4.16 -9.90 23.18
N ASP A 136 4.07 -9.43 24.40
CA ASP A 136 2.84 -8.89 25.01
C ASP A 136 2.98 -7.44 25.53
N SER A 137 4.06 -6.75 25.17
CA SER A 137 4.35 -5.39 25.68
C SER A 137 3.33 -4.33 25.28
N MET A 138 2.38 -4.63 24.37
CA MET A 138 1.37 -3.70 23.84
C MET A 138 -0.08 -4.20 24.01
N VAL A 139 -0.32 -5.13 24.93
CA VAL A 139 -1.63 -5.78 25.13
C VAL A 139 -2.72 -4.80 25.54
N ASN A 140 -2.40 -3.78 26.34
CA ASN A 140 -3.37 -2.76 26.78
C ASN A 140 -3.77 -1.82 25.61
N ALA A 141 -2.99 -1.79 24.53
CA ALA A 141 -3.37 -1.15 23.26
C ALA A 141 -4.14 -2.10 22.33
N GLY A 142 -4.45 -3.31 22.77
CA GLY A 142 -5.15 -4.32 22.00
C GLY A 142 -4.27 -5.09 21.01
N ILE A 143 -2.95 -4.92 21.06
CA ILE A 143 -1.97 -5.60 20.22
C ILE A 143 -1.40 -6.81 20.97
N HIS A 144 -1.55 -8.01 20.41
CA HIS A 144 -1.16 -9.26 21.03
C HIS A 144 -0.11 -10.01 20.21
N ASP A 145 0.52 -10.98 20.84
CA ASP A 145 1.45 -11.89 20.17
C ASP A 145 0.81 -12.57 18.95
N GLY A 146 1.52 -12.62 17.84
CA GLY A 146 1.05 -13.19 16.57
C GLY A 146 0.24 -12.25 15.68
N ASP A 147 -0.16 -11.05 16.14
CA ASP A 147 -0.84 -10.05 15.31
C ASP A 147 0.04 -9.61 14.13
N LEU A 148 -0.62 -9.18 13.06
CA LEU A 148 0.03 -8.53 11.93
C LEU A 148 -0.26 -7.04 11.97
N LEU A 149 0.76 -6.23 12.18
CA LEU A 149 0.65 -4.77 12.15
C LEU A 149 0.91 -4.26 10.74
N LEU A 150 0.00 -3.44 10.24
CA LEU A 150 0.22 -2.67 9.03
C LEU A 150 0.99 -1.40 9.39
N VAL A 151 2.17 -1.24 8.80
CA VAL A 151 3.13 -0.18 9.12
C VAL A 151 3.40 0.65 7.87
N ASP A 152 3.40 1.97 8.01
CA ASP A 152 3.71 2.92 6.94
C ASP A 152 4.95 3.74 7.32
N ARG A 153 5.96 3.73 6.45
CA ARG A 153 7.25 4.43 6.62
C ARG A 153 7.19 5.90 6.19
N SER A 154 6.24 6.24 5.34
CA SER A 154 6.12 7.59 4.77
C SER A 154 5.46 8.59 5.71
N ILE A 155 4.75 8.10 6.73
CA ILE A 155 3.99 8.95 7.67
C ILE A 155 4.89 9.47 8.77
N ARG A 156 4.83 10.78 9.01
CA ARG A 156 5.39 11.37 10.22
C ARG A 156 4.57 10.93 11.43
N PHE A 157 5.25 10.55 12.49
CA PHE A 157 4.62 10.23 13.77
C PHE A 157 4.45 11.48 14.64
N GLU A 158 3.44 11.44 15.50
CA GLU A 158 3.19 12.41 16.57
C GLU A 158 3.33 11.72 17.93
N ASP A 159 3.42 12.51 18.99
CA ASP A 159 3.49 11.98 20.35
C ASP A 159 2.22 11.21 20.70
N GLY A 160 2.41 9.99 21.20
CA GLY A 160 1.32 9.08 21.48
C GLY A 160 1.02 8.08 20.36
N ASP A 161 1.61 8.22 19.19
CA ASP A 161 1.48 7.24 18.09
C ASP A 161 2.15 5.91 18.45
N ILE A 162 1.66 4.83 17.86
CA ILE A 162 2.31 3.52 17.93
C ILE A 162 3.25 3.40 16.74
N VAL A 163 4.51 3.14 17.02
CA VAL A 163 5.58 3.05 16.02
C VAL A 163 6.33 1.73 16.12
N VAL A 164 6.96 1.36 15.02
CA VAL A 164 8.04 0.38 14.98
C VAL A 164 9.35 1.13 15.12
N ALA A 165 10.11 0.86 16.17
CA ALA A 165 11.39 1.48 16.45
C ALA A 165 12.50 0.42 16.46
N ARG A 166 13.67 0.78 15.92
CA ARG A 166 14.92 0.02 16.03
C ARG A 166 15.88 0.80 16.92
N THR A 167 16.49 0.13 17.89
CA THR A 167 17.50 0.67 18.79
C THR A 167 18.89 0.20 18.41
N GLU A 168 19.95 0.80 18.98
CA GLU A 168 21.35 0.37 18.75
C GLU A 168 21.60 -1.11 19.10
N GLU A 169 20.86 -1.66 20.03
CA GLU A 169 20.92 -3.09 20.36
C GLU A 169 20.32 -3.96 19.23
N GLU A 170 20.01 -3.30 18.09
CA GLU A 170 19.45 -3.91 16.87
C GLU A 170 18.14 -4.65 17.11
N THR A 171 17.48 -4.35 18.23
CA THR A 171 16.15 -4.89 18.54
C THR A 171 15.07 -4.03 17.92
N VAL A 172 14.18 -4.69 17.17
CA VAL A 172 12.96 -4.06 16.67
C VAL A 172 11.87 -4.20 17.71
N THR A 173 11.24 -3.09 18.06
CA THR A 173 10.19 -3.06 19.07
C THR A 173 9.00 -2.22 18.63
N VAL A 174 7.81 -2.59 19.07
CA VAL A 174 6.57 -1.82 18.88
C VAL A 174 6.23 -1.14 20.20
N LYS A 175 6.14 0.18 20.18
CA LYS A 175 5.86 0.99 21.37
C LYS A 175 5.08 2.25 21.01
N ARG A 176 4.47 2.87 22.01
CA ARG A 176 3.98 4.25 21.86
C ARG A 176 5.14 5.22 22.04
N ILE A 177 5.30 6.17 21.13
CA ILE A 177 6.42 7.10 21.09
C ILE A 177 6.04 8.46 21.69
N TYR A 178 6.98 9.04 22.44
CA TYR A 178 6.90 10.41 22.93
C TYR A 178 8.27 11.07 22.76
N ARG A 179 8.29 12.28 22.20
CA ARG A 179 9.52 13.09 22.09
C ARG A 179 9.86 13.68 23.46
N GLU A 180 11.13 13.61 23.80
CA GLU A 180 11.69 14.24 24.97
C GLU A 180 12.87 15.15 24.57
N LYS A 181 13.46 15.89 25.50
CA LYS A 181 14.49 16.90 25.20
C LYS A 181 15.68 16.32 24.41
N ASP A 182 16.18 15.15 24.81
CA ASP A 182 17.43 14.59 24.32
C ASP A 182 17.23 13.23 23.61
N GLY A 183 15.98 12.82 23.35
CA GLY A 183 15.66 11.54 22.74
C GLY A 183 14.18 11.27 22.67
N VAL A 184 13.84 10.00 22.57
CA VAL A 184 12.45 9.53 22.58
C VAL A 184 12.22 8.58 23.74
N ARG A 185 11.04 8.63 24.31
CA ARG A 185 10.55 7.63 25.24
C ARG A 185 9.65 6.67 24.49
N LEU A 186 10.03 5.41 24.50
CA LEU A 186 9.27 4.28 23.94
C LEU A 186 8.46 3.64 25.07
N GLN A 187 7.18 3.93 25.11
CA GLN A 187 6.25 3.53 26.15
C GLN A 187 5.57 2.22 25.79
N PRO A 188 5.72 1.14 26.58
CA PRO A 188 4.89 -0.05 26.47
C PRO A 188 3.45 0.22 26.92
N GLU A 189 2.53 -0.51 26.39
CA GLU A 189 1.12 -0.59 26.81
C GLU A 189 0.89 -1.92 27.54
N ASN A 190 1.68 -2.14 28.59
CA ASN A 190 1.60 -3.25 29.54
C ASN A 190 2.38 -2.86 30.80
N GLU A 191 1.74 -2.95 31.96
CA GLU A 191 2.30 -2.52 33.25
C GLU A 191 3.50 -3.37 33.69
N LEU A 192 3.68 -4.56 33.12
CA LEU A 192 4.83 -5.43 33.39
C LEU A 192 6.14 -4.96 32.75
N TYR A 193 6.07 -3.95 31.87
CA TYR A 193 7.22 -3.44 31.13
C TYR A 193 7.47 -1.97 31.47
N SER A 194 8.73 -1.61 31.70
CA SER A 194 9.14 -0.24 31.90
C SER A 194 9.32 0.52 30.58
N PRO A 195 9.08 1.83 30.55
CA PRO A 195 9.43 2.68 29.41
C PRO A 195 10.93 2.63 29.13
N ILE A 196 11.29 2.76 27.85
CA ILE A 196 12.69 2.79 27.39
C ILE A 196 12.96 4.20 26.87
N PHE A 197 13.97 4.87 27.43
CA PHE A 197 14.48 6.12 26.88
C PHE A 197 15.63 5.81 25.89
N VAL A 198 15.55 6.38 24.66
CA VAL A 198 16.58 6.20 23.64
C VAL A 198 16.98 7.56 23.08
N PRO A 199 18.26 7.95 23.10
CA PRO A 199 18.75 9.17 22.45
C PRO A 199 18.42 9.20 20.96
N TYR A 200 18.26 10.39 20.38
CA TYR A 200 17.89 10.56 18.97
C TYR A 200 18.87 9.93 17.99
N ASP A 201 20.16 9.91 18.31
CA ASP A 201 21.23 9.30 17.49
C ASP A 201 21.28 7.77 17.58
N LYS A 202 20.48 7.18 18.49
CA LYS A 202 20.45 5.74 18.79
C LYS A 202 19.11 5.06 18.49
N VAL A 203 18.19 5.77 17.84
CA VAL A 203 16.89 5.26 17.47
C VAL A 203 16.59 5.52 16.01
N GLU A 204 16.10 4.52 15.33
CA GLU A 204 15.51 4.64 13.99
C GLU A 204 14.03 4.29 14.07
N ILE A 205 13.17 5.20 13.62
CA ILE A 205 11.74 4.92 13.52
C ILE A 205 11.48 4.31 12.14
N ALA A 206 11.19 3.02 12.14
CA ALA A 206 10.99 2.23 10.94
C ALA A 206 9.61 2.40 10.31
N GLY A 207 8.67 3.03 11.03
CA GLY A 207 7.36 3.40 10.53
C GLY A 207 6.31 3.55 11.62
N LYS A 208 5.17 4.12 11.23
CA LYS A 208 3.98 4.28 12.08
C LYS A 208 3.02 3.12 11.84
N VAL A 209 2.47 2.56 12.90
CA VAL A 209 1.40 1.56 12.84
C VAL A 209 0.09 2.24 12.43
N ILE A 210 -0.51 1.79 11.34
CA ILE A 210 -1.74 2.34 10.76
C ILE A 210 -2.91 1.37 10.80
N GLY A 211 -2.67 0.10 11.09
CA GLY A 211 -3.70 -0.93 11.17
C GLY A 211 -3.21 -2.22 11.80
N LEU A 212 -4.15 -3.11 12.08
CA LEU A 212 -3.91 -4.41 12.69
C LEU A 212 -4.80 -5.46 12.03
N MET A 213 -4.24 -6.63 11.76
CA MET A 213 -4.97 -7.81 11.33
C MET A 213 -4.69 -8.96 12.30
N ARG A 214 -5.76 -9.64 12.71
CA ARG A 214 -5.69 -10.80 13.60
C ARG A 214 -6.52 -11.94 13.06
N ARG A 215 -5.96 -13.13 13.15
CA ARG A 215 -6.69 -14.38 12.92
C ARG A 215 -7.01 -15.02 14.28
N PHE A 216 -8.26 -15.39 14.48
CA PHE A 216 -8.74 -16.14 15.66
C PHE A 216 -8.75 -17.64 15.39
#